data_d1ce60d3bf79f8fad8f219c878262706
#
_entry.id   d1ce60d3bf79f8fad8f219c878262706
#
_cell.length_a   1.000
_cell.length_b   1.000
_cell.length_c   1.000
_cell.angle_alpha   90.00
_cell.angle_beta   90.00
_cell.angle_gamma   90.00
#
_symmetry.space_group_name_H-M   'P 1'
#
loop_
_entity.id
_entity.type
_entity.pdbx_description
1 polymer ?
#
loop_
_entity_poly.entity_id
_entity_poly.type
_entity_poly.pdbx_seq_one_letter_code
_entity_poly.pdbx_strand_id
1 'polypeptide(L)'
;MWRGWDSSRSEQPLSSASALPPLRLAVVGHVEWVEFLEVDQLPHPGAIGHALRTLQEPAGGGAVVAVQMARLQQQPVQFFTALGRDSVGEACVKRLKDLGLEVHVAWREAPTRRGVSMVDGEGDRAITVIGERLTPSLDDDLPWEASANATASSSRLPMRLC
;
A
#
# COMPACT_ATOMS: atom_id res chain seq x y z
N MET A 1 26.56 42.73 -10.15
CA MET A 1 27.51 42.97 -9.03
C MET A 1 26.95 42.24 -7.81
N TRP A 2 27.25 40.95 -7.66
CA TRP A 2 26.84 40.12 -6.55
C TRP A 2 27.87 40.25 -5.44
N ARG A 3 27.43 40.74 -4.27
CA ARG A 3 28.27 40.86 -3.09
C ARG A 3 28.21 39.58 -2.26
N GLY A 4 29.37 38.97 -2.10
CA GLY A 4 29.87 38.19 -0.95
C GLY A 4 28.92 37.31 -0.16
N TRP A 5 28.97 36.03 -0.40
CA TRP A 5 28.62 35.00 0.56
C TRP A 5 29.68 35.07 1.69
N ASP A 6 29.23 35.46 2.89
CA ASP A 6 30.06 35.45 4.09
C ASP A 6 30.18 34.00 4.61
N SER A 7 31.38 33.44 4.43
CA SER A 7 31.75 32.08 4.85
C SER A 7 32.13 31.98 6.34
N SER A 8 31.82 32.97 7.14
CA SER A 8 32.21 33.01 8.58
C SER A 8 31.09 32.62 9.55
N ARG A 9 29.90 32.17 9.07
CA ARG A 9 28.94 31.49 9.95
C ARG A 9 29.45 30.11 10.27
N SER A 10 30.10 29.97 11.41
CA SER A 10 30.31 28.69 12.07
C SER A 10 28.99 27.96 12.15
N GLU A 11 28.85 26.86 11.37
CA GLU A 11 27.77 25.90 11.57
C GLU A 11 27.88 25.38 12.99
N GLN A 12 27.02 25.90 13.86
CA GLN A 12 26.82 25.26 15.15
C GLN A 12 26.24 23.87 14.83
N PRO A 13 26.88 22.77 15.27
CA PRO A 13 26.29 21.47 15.13
C PRO A 13 24.94 21.53 15.83
N LEU A 14 23.87 21.17 15.11
CA LEU A 14 22.55 21.01 15.68
C LEU A 14 22.72 20.08 16.88
N SER A 15 22.73 20.69 18.06
CA SER A 15 22.78 20.02 19.36
C SER A 15 21.82 18.85 19.31
N SER A 16 22.30 17.64 19.60
CA SER A 16 21.66 16.38 19.77
C SER A 16 20.12 16.52 19.86
N ALA A 17 19.45 16.54 18.71
CA ALA A 17 18.03 16.32 18.67
C ALA A 17 17.86 14.94 19.33
N SER A 18 17.32 14.92 20.54
CA SER A 18 16.90 13.72 21.23
C SER A 18 16.14 12.89 20.19
N ALA A 19 16.69 11.76 19.80
CA ALA A 19 16.10 10.92 18.78
C ALA A 19 14.67 10.62 19.25
N LEU A 20 13.69 11.13 18.50
CA LEU A 20 12.29 10.84 18.80
C LEU A 20 12.12 9.32 18.86
N PRO A 21 11.33 8.82 19.80
CA PRO A 21 11.08 7.38 19.86
C PRO A 21 10.55 6.91 18.50
N PRO A 22 10.91 5.72 18.04
CA PRO A 22 10.47 5.21 16.75
C PRO A 22 8.94 5.23 16.69
N LEU A 23 8.41 5.79 15.60
CA LEU A 23 6.97 5.86 15.39
C LEU A 23 6.42 4.43 15.19
N ARG A 24 5.41 4.08 15.95
CA ARG A 24 4.64 2.85 15.73
C ARG A 24 3.48 3.20 14.81
N LEU A 25 3.50 2.68 13.59
CA LEU A 25 2.47 2.99 12.58
C LEU A 25 1.55 1.80 12.37
N ALA A 26 0.27 2.10 12.22
CA ALA A 26 -0.74 1.15 11.80
C ALA A 26 -1.53 1.73 10.62
N VAL A 27 -1.81 0.89 9.63
CA VAL A 27 -2.64 1.22 8.47
C VAL A 27 -3.81 0.25 8.44
N VAL A 28 -5.01 0.79 8.30
CA VAL A 28 -6.24 0.00 8.09
C VAL A 28 -6.73 0.26 6.67
N GLY A 29 -6.88 -0.77 5.85
CA GLY A 29 -7.30 -0.56 4.48
C GLY A 29 -7.42 -1.83 3.66
N HIS A 30 -7.90 -1.66 2.43
CA HIS A 30 -8.04 -2.76 1.50
C HIS A 30 -6.72 -3.04 0.75
N VAL A 31 -6.61 -4.27 0.30
CA VAL A 31 -5.59 -4.74 -0.64
C VAL A 31 -6.29 -5.48 -1.79
N GLU A 32 -5.67 -5.48 -2.94
CA GLU A 32 -6.06 -6.25 -4.10
C GLU A 32 -4.81 -6.80 -4.80
N TRP A 33 -4.92 -7.99 -5.39
CA TRP A 33 -3.84 -8.56 -6.18
C TRP A 33 -3.91 -8.01 -7.59
N VAL A 34 -2.90 -7.28 -8.01
CA VAL A 34 -2.90 -6.61 -9.31
C VAL A 34 -1.84 -7.20 -10.22
N GLU A 35 -2.26 -7.55 -11.43
CA GLU A 35 -1.39 -7.85 -12.54
C GLU A 35 -1.15 -6.57 -13.35
N PHE A 36 0.07 -6.10 -13.37
CA PHE A 36 0.52 -4.96 -14.15
C PHE A 36 1.10 -5.46 -15.46
N LEU A 37 0.57 -4.95 -16.55
CA LEU A 37 0.96 -5.30 -17.91
C LEU A 37 1.52 -4.06 -18.60
N GLU A 38 2.76 -4.14 -19.07
CA GLU A 38 3.26 -3.19 -20.05
C GLU A 38 2.87 -3.71 -21.43
N VAL A 39 2.13 -2.90 -22.17
CA VAL A 39 1.59 -3.30 -23.49
C VAL A 39 2.13 -2.37 -24.58
N ASP A 40 2.17 -2.84 -25.81
CA ASP A 40 2.52 -2.02 -26.98
C ASP A 40 1.47 -0.93 -27.25
N GLN A 41 0.21 -1.25 -27.05
CA GLN A 41 -0.92 -0.33 -27.09
C GLN A 41 -2.06 -0.85 -26.21
N LEU A 42 -2.88 0.06 -25.69
CA LEU A 42 -4.07 -0.34 -24.93
C LEU A 42 -5.06 -1.10 -25.81
N PRO A 43 -5.71 -2.16 -25.30
CA PRO A 43 -6.64 -2.95 -26.08
C PRO A 43 -7.82 -2.12 -26.58
N HIS A 44 -8.19 -2.34 -27.84
CA HIS A 44 -9.41 -1.81 -28.43
C HIS A 44 -10.29 -2.95 -28.94
N PRO A 45 -11.60 -2.71 -29.15
CA PRO A 45 -12.52 -3.76 -29.59
C PRO A 45 -12.04 -4.50 -30.84
N GLY A 46 -12.01 -5.85 -30.77
CA GLY A 46 -11.59 -6.72 -31.87
C GLY A 46 -10.08 -6.91 -32.04
N ALA A 47 -9.25 -6.21 -31.24
CA ALA A 47 -7.80 -6.41 -31.29
C ALA A 47 -7.32 -7.49 -30.32
N ILE A 48 -6.21 -8.11 -30.67
CA ILE A 48 -5.41 -8.95 -29.78
C ILE A 48 -4.14 -8.16 -29.48
N GLY A 49 -3.95 -7.78 -28.20
CA GLY A 49 -2.73 -7.14 -27.72
C GLY A 49 -1.78 -8.14 -27.09
N HIS A 50 -0.51 -7.77 -27.01
CA HIS A 50 0.52 -8.55 -26.34
C HIS A 50 1.12 -7.76 -25.19
N ALA A 51 1.27 -8.41 -24.03
CA ALA A 51 2.02 -7.84 -22.93
C ALA A 51 3.53 -8.01 -23.20
N LEU A 52 4.27 -6.92 -23.14
CA LEU A 52 5.72 -6.88 -23.29
C LEU A 52 6.40 -7.31 -21.98
N ARG A 53 5.83 -6.91 -20.84
CA ARG A 53 6.24 -7.30 -19.49
C ARG A 53 5.03 -7.45 -18.58
N THR A 54 5.19 -8.29 -17.57
CA THR A 54 4.16 -8.51 -16.55
C THR A 54 4.79 -8.46 -15.15
N LEU A 55 4.05 -7.93 -14.19
CA LEU A 55 4.39 -7.92 -12.78
C LEU A 55 3.12 -8.15 -11.96
N GLN A 56 3.20 -9.01 -10.96
CA GLN A 56 2.10 -9.23 -10.02
C GLN A 56 2.49 -8.76 -8.63
N GLU A 57 1.70 -7.88 -8.05
CA GLU A 57 1.96 -7.31 -6.72
C GLU A 57 0.66 -7.02 -5.97
N PRO A 58 0.67 -7.11 -4.63
CA PRO A 58 -0.41 -6.57 -3.83
C PRO A 58 -0.43 -5.04 -3.98
N ALA A 59 -1.59 -4.52 -4.34
CA ALA A 59 -1.84 -3.09 -4.54
C ALA A 59 -3.12 -2.68 -3.79
N GLY A 60 -3.74 -1.59 -4.22
CA GLY A 60 -4.84 -0.97 -3.48
C GLY A 60 -4.34 0.06 -2.48
N GLY A 61 -5.20 1.03 -2.16
CA GLY A 61 -4.79 2.21 -1.40
C GLY A 61 -4.19 1.90 -0.01
N GLY A 62 -4.74 0.91 0.68
CA GLY A 62 -4.24 0.50 2.00
C GLY A 62 -2.84 -0.12 1.92
N ALA A 63 -2.66 -1.10 1.03
CA ALA A 63 -1.38 -1.78 0.87
C ALA A 63 -0.27 -0.83 0.42
N VAL A 64 -0.55 0.03 -0.57
CA VAL A 64 0.43 1.00 -1.07
C VAL A 64 0.89 1.94 0.03
N VAL A 65 -0.04 2.50 0.81
CA VAL A 65 0.30 3.39 1.95
C VAL A 65 1.13 2.65 2.98
N ALA A 66 0.73 1.44 3.39
CA ALA A 66 1.44 0.67 4.40
C ALA A 66 2.89 0.36 3.97
N VAL A 67 3.08 -0.09 2.73
CA VAL A 67 4.43 -0.39 2.18
C VAL A 67 5.29 0.87 2.09
N GLN A 68 4.74 2.01 1.65
CA GLN A 68 5.50 3.25 1.60
C GLN A 68 5.89 3.74 3.01
N MET A 69 5.00 3.63 3.98
CA MET A 69 5.29 3.96 5.38
C MET A 69 6.42 3.08 5.94
N ALA A 70 6.39 1.76 5.68
CA ALA A 70 7.44 0.85 6.12
C ALA A 70 8.81 1.21 5.51
N ARG A 71 8.83 1.58 4.21
CA ARG A 71 10.06 1.99 3.53
C ARG A 71 10.63 3.30 4.08
N LEU A 72 9.76 4.28 4.39
CA LEU A 72 10.18 5.59 4.87
C LEU A 72 10.77 5.53 6.28
N GLN A 73 10.17 4.77 7.18
CA GLN A 73 10.62 4.72 8.57
C GLN A 73 11.59 3.58 8.87
N GLN A 74 11.81 2.65 7.95
CA GLN A 74 12.67 1.46 8.12
C GLN A 74 12.29 0.59 9.34
N GLN A 75 11.01 0.59 9.71
CA GLN A 75 10.42 -0.17 10.79
C GLN A 75 9.17 -0.90 10.27
N PRO A 76 8.83 -2.07 10.85
CA PRO A 76 7.60 -2.74 10.49
C PRO A 76 6.37 -1.84 10.73
N VAL A 77 5.45 -1.85 9.77
CA VAL A 77 4.15 -1.19 9.88
C VAL A 77 3.08 -2.25 10.05
N GLN A 78 2.20 -2.07 11.00
CA GLN A 78 1.05 -2.96 11.17
C GLN A 78 0.01 -2.65 10.09
N PHE A 79 -0.41 -3.67 9.38
CA PHE A 79 -1.40 -3.52 8.32
C PHE A 79 -2.61 -4.42 8.57
N PHE A 80 -3.75 -3.80 8.81
CA PHE A 80 -5.04 -4.43 9.04
C PHE A 80 -5.85 -4.41 7.76
N THR A 81 -6.23 -5.59 7.26
CA THR A 81 -6.92 -5.72 5.98
C THR A 81 -7.92 -6.89 6.00
N ALA A 82 -8.67 -7.04 4.91
CA ALA A 82 -9.49 -8.23 4.68
C ALA A 82 -9.16 -8.84 3.32
N LEU A 83 -9.10 -10.14 3.27
CA LEU A 83 -8.78 -10.95 2.09
C LEU A 83 -9.71 -12.16 2.00
N GLY A 84 -9.88 -12.68 0.80
CA GLY A 84 -10.54 -13.95 0.57
C GLY A 84 -9.70 -15.11 1.11
N ARG A 85 -10.39 -16.17 1.53
CA ARG A 85 -9.77 -17.42 1.99
C ARG A 85 -9.39 -18.28 0.78
N ASP A 86 -8.48 -17.74 -0.05
CA ASP A 86 -8.02 -18.33 -1.30
C ASP A 86 -6.50 -18.19 -1.49
N SER A 87 -5.96 -18.87 -2.48
CA SER A 87 -4.51 -18.85 -2.77
C SER A 87 -3.99 -17.46 -3.13
N VAL A 88 -4.84 -16.58 -3.67
CA VAL A 88 -4.49 -15.19 -3.99
C VAL A 88 -4.35 -14.37 -2.71
N GLY A 89 -5.26 -14.55 -1.75
CA GLY A 89 -5.17 -13.94 -0.42
C GLY A 89 -3.90 -14.36 0.33
N GLU A 90 -3.58 -15.66 0.28
CA GLU A 90 -2.34 -16.18 0.86
C GLU A 90 -1.09 -15.57 0.20
N ALA A 91 -1.09 -15.45 -1.14
CA ALA A 91 0.00 -14.82 -1.88
C ALA A 91 0.14 -13.33 -1.52
N CYS A 92 -0.97 -12.60 -1.35
CA CYS A 92 -0.97 -11.24 -0.86
C CYS A 92 -0.28 -11.14 0.51
N VAL A 93 -0.69 -11.96 1.48
CA VAL A 93 -0.13 -11.95 2.84
C VAL A 93 1.37 -12.20 2.80
N LYS A 94 1.79 -13.24 2.08
CA LYS A 94 3.20 -13.59 1.95
C LYS A 94 3.99 -12.40 1.40
N ARG A 95 3.53 -11.82 0.29
CA ARG A 95 4.25 -10.72 -0.37
C ARG A 95 4.29 -9.45 0.48
N LEU A 96 3.20 -9.11 1.19
CA LEU A 96 3.15 -7.96 2.08
C LEU A 96 4.12 -8.11 3.26
N LYS A 97 4.27 -9.32 3.81
CA LYS A 97 5.27 -9.61 4.84
C LYS A 97 6.69 -9.47 4.28
N ASP A 98 6.95 -9.96 3.07
CA ASP A 98 8.26 -9.79 2.39
C ASP A 98 8.58 -8.30 2.14
N LEU A 99 7.55 -7.43 2.06
CA LEU A 99 7.68 -5.98 1.92
C LEU A 99 7.81 -5.24 3.27
N GLY A 100 7.94 -5.97 4.39
CA GLY A 100 8.21 -5.41 5.71
C GLY A 100 6.97 -5.04 6.51
N LEU A 101 5.80 -5.60 6.20
CA LEU A 101 4.58 -5.36 6.95
C LEU A 101 4.30 -6.46 7.97
N GLU A 102 3.74 -6.08 9.11
CA GLU A 102 3.07 -6.97 10.05
C GLU A 102 1.58 -7.03 9.69
N VAL A 103 1.16 -8.13 9.04
CA VAL A 103 -0.15 -8.21 8.38
C VAL A 103 -1.16 -8.94 9.27
N HIS A 104 -2.27 -8.27 9.56
CA HIS A 104 -3.43 -8.78 10.28
C HIS A 104 -4.61 -8.88 9.33
N VAL A 105 -5.14 -10.10 9.13
CA VAL A 105 -6.14 -10.37 8.09
C VAL A 105 -7.47 -10.84 8.67
N ALA A 106 -8.52 -10.13 8.33
CA ALA A 106 -9.88 -10.61 8.46
C ALA A 106 -10.24 -11.43 7.20
N TRP A 107 -10.27 -12.75 7.36
CA TRP A 107 -10.58 -13.67 6.25
C TRP A 107 -12.05 -13.65 5.89
N ARG A 108 -12.34 -13.63 4.58
CA ARG A 108 -13.70 -13.62 4.02
C ARG A 108 -13.92 -14.86 3.15
N GLU A 109 -15.18 -15.28 3.04
CA GLU A 109 -15.60 -16.33 2.10
C GLU A 109 -15.63 -15.82 0.65
N ALA A 110 -15.84 -14.50 0.46
CA ALA A 110 -15.74 -13.88 -0.85
C ALA A 110 -14.29 -13.93 -1.36
N PRO A 111 -14.07 -14.13 -2.67
CA PRO A 111 -12.72 -14.23 -3.23
C PRO A 111 -11.95 -12.93 -3.10
N THR A 112 -10.64 -13.06 -2.98
CA THR A 112 -9.71 -11.92 -2.98
C THR A 112 -9.89 -11.09 -4.25
N ARG A 113 -10.07 -9.78 -4.09
CA ARG A 113 -10.17 -8.84 -5.19
C ARG A 113 -8.89 -8.83 -6.01
N ARG A 114 -9.05 -8.83 -7.34
CA ARG A 114 -7.94 -8.75 -8.29
C ARG A 114 -8.10 -7.55 -9.20
N GLY A 115 -7.01 -7.10 -9.76
CA GLY A 115 -6.99 -6.07 -10.80
C GLY A 115 -6.06 -6.46 -11.95
N VAL A 116 -6.37 -5.92 -13.13
CA VAL A 116 -5.47 -5.91 -14.27
C VAL A 116 -5.26 -4.46 -14.64
N SER A 117 -4.01 -4.02 -14.64
CA SER A 117 -3.63 -2.66 -15.01
C SER A 117 -2.72 -2.72 -16.22
N MET A 118 -3.17 -2.22 -17.35
CA MET A 118 -2.41 -2.13 -18.60
C MET A 118 -1.87 -0.72 -18.75
N VAL A 119 -0.61 -0.59 -19.12
CA VAL A 119 0.05 0.69 -19.36
C VAL A 119 0.80 0.59 -20.69
N ASP A 120 0.59 1.55 -21.60
CA ASP A 120 1.31 1.63 -22.85
C ASP A 120 2.57 2.52 -22.79
N GLY A 121 3.28 2.62 -23.91
CA GLY A 121 4.52 3.40 -24.00
C GLY A 121 4.33 4.93 -23.87
N GLU A 122 3.09 5.43 -23.99
CA GLU A 122 2.76 6.86 -23.80
C GLU A 122 2.40 7.15 -22.33
N GLY A 123 2.23 6.11 -21.52
CA GLY A 123 1.83 6.21 -20.12
C GLY A 123 0.33 6.22 -19.91
N ASP A 124 -0.46 6.00 -20.97
CA ASP A 124 -1.90 5.81 -20.85
C ASP A 124 -2.21 4.49 -20.16
N ARG A 125 -3.31 4.47 -19.40
CA ARG A 125 -3.61 3.36 -18.52
C ARG A 125 -5.08 2.93 -18.59
N ALA A 126 -5.29 1.62 -18.72
CA ALA A 126 -6.59 0.98 -18.53
C ALA A 126 -6.54 0.02 -17.32
N ILE A 127 -7.56 0.07 -16.46
CA ILE A 127 -7.66 -0.81 -15.30
C ILE A 127 -9.00 -1.52 -15.32
N THR A 128 -8.95 -2.83 -15.12
CA THR A 128 -10.13 -3.65 -14.87
C THR A 128 -10.00 -4.33 -13.50
N VAL A 129 -11.05 -4.27 -12.69
CA VAL A 129 -11.08 -4.93 -11.39
C VAL A 129 -12.08 -6.09 -11.38
N ILE A 130 -11.74 -7.13 -10.63
CA ILE A 130 -12.50 -8.37 -10.52
C ILE A 130 -12.78 -8.65 -9.05
N GLY A 131 -14.05 -8.77 -8.70
CA GLY A 131 -14.50 -9.01 -7.34
C GLY A 131 -14.75 -7.75 -6.54
N GLU A 132 -15.33 -7.93 -5.38
CA GLU A 132 -15.70 -6.86 -4.46
C GLU A 132 -14.49 -6.39 -3.64
N ARG A 133 -14.58 -5.15 -3.17
CA ARG A 133 -13.58 -4.63 -2.23
C ARG A 133 -13.83 -5.20 -0.85
N LEU A 134 -12.88 -5.98 -0.36
CA LEU A 134 -12.91 -6.49 1.00
C LEU A 134 -12.24 -5.47 1.93
N THR A 135 -12.90 -5.18 3.04
CA THR A 135 -12.39 -4.27 4.07
C THR A 135 -12.53 -4.92 5.45
N PRO A 136 -11.61 -4.67 6.37
CA PRO A 136 -11.78 -5.08 7.74
C PRO A 136 -12.86 -4.23 8.43
N SER A 137 -13.53 -4.82 9.42
CA SER A 137 -14.50 -4.18 10.30
C SER A 137 -13.99 -4.21 11.73
N LEU A 138 -14.45 -3.29 12.57
CA LEU A 138 -14.13 -3.30 14.00
C LEU A 138 -14.68 -4.55 14.73
N ASP A 139 -15.68 -5.22 14.15
CA ASP A 139 -16.23 -6.45 14.67
C ASP A 139 -15.41 -7.70 14.31
N ASP A 140 -14.38 -7.56 13.46
CA ASP A 140 -13.48 -8.66 13.13
C ASP A 140 -12.57 -9.00 14.33
N ASP A 141 -12.29 -10.28 14.51
CA ASP A 141 -11.34 -10.78 15.50
C ASP A 141 -9.90 -10.47 15.06
N LEU A 142 -9.51 -9.22 15.21
CA LEU A 142 -8.19 -8.69 14.92
C LEU A 142 -7.61 -8.00 16.17
N PRO A 143 -6.27 -7.98 16.33
CA PRO A 143 -5.62 -7.34 17.48
C PRO A 143 -5.69 -5.80 17.39
N TRP A 144 -6.89 -5.23 17.51
CA TRP A 144 -7.13 -3.78 17.38
C TRP A 144 -6.39 -2.93 18.41
N GLU A 145 -6.05 -3.49 19.59
CA GLU A 145 -5.24 -2.81 20.61
C GLU A 145 -3.85 -2.44 20.06
N ALA A 146 -3.32 -3.23 19.14
CA ALA A 146 -2.05 -2.94 18.50
C ALA A 146 -2.15 -1.68 17.63
N SER A 147 -3.30 -1.44 16.99
CA SER A 147 -3.54 -0.20 16.24
C SER A 147 -3.75 1.00 17.16
N ALA A 148 -4.40 0.83 18.31
CA ALA A 148 -4.62 1.88 19.29
C ALA A 148 -3.32 2.38 19.93
N ASN A 149 -2.30 1.52 20.02
CA ASN A 149 -0.96 1.85 20.51
C ASN A 149 -0.05 2.46 19.42
N ALA A 150 -0.54 2.66 18.21
CA ALA A 150 0.20 3.32 17.15
C ALA A 150 0.29 4.83 17.39
N THR A 151 1.43 5.43 17.05
CA THR A 151 1.63 6.88 17.16
C THR A 151 0.81 7.64 16.10
N ALA A 152 0.54 7.00 14.97
CA ALA A 152 -0.33 7.49 13.92
C ALA A 152 -1.09 6.32 13.30
N SER A 153 -2.37 6.51 13.02
CA SER A 153 -3.20 5.53 12.32
C SER A 153 -3.93 6.21 11.17
N SER A 154 -4.03 5.51 10.03
CA SER A 154 -4.84 5.93 8.90
C SER A 154 -6.04 4.99 8.81
N SER A 155 -7.23 5.48 9.14
CA SER A 155 -8.48 4.76 8.93
C SER A 155 -9.36 5.55 7.98
N ARG A 156 -9.77 4.97 6.86
CA ARG A 156 -11.02 5.38 6.21
C ARG A 156 -12.15 4.60 6.88
N LEU A 157 -12.70 5.17 7.94
CA LEU A 157 -14.00 4.72 8.44
C LEU A 157 -15.01 4.81 7.29
N PRO A 158 -15.90 3.80 7.11
CA PRO A 158 -17.00 3.95 6.18
C PRO A 158 -17.86 5.13 6.66
N MET A 159 -17.92 6.20 5.86
CA MET A 159 -18.96 7.21 6.06
C MET A 159 -20.30 6.48 5.92
N ARG A 160 -21.04 6.33 7.02
CA ARG A 160 -22.46 6.09 6.95
C ARG A 160 -23.07 7.35 6.35
N LEU A 161 -23.45 7.27 5.09
CA LEU A 161 -24.37 8.22 4.50
C LEU A 161 -25.73 7.98 5.20
N CYS A 162 -26.16 8.97 5.97
CA CYS A 162 -27.56 9.10 6.39
C CYS A 162 -28.44 9.44 5.20
#